data_7096c373b2b4e26b40f3ce9dca14e9e9
#
_entry.id   7096c373b2b4e26b40f3ce9dca14e9e9
#
_cell.length_a   1.000
_cell.length_b   1.000
_cell.length_c   1.000
_cell.angle_alpha   90.00
_cell.angle_beta   90.00
_cell.angle_gamma   90.00
#
_symmetry.space_group_name_H-M   'P 1'
#
loop_
_entity.id
_entity.type
_entity.pdbx_description
1 polymer ?
#
loop_
_entity_poly.entity_id
_entity_poly.type
_entity_poly.pdbx_seq_one_letter_code
_entity_poly.pdbx_strand_id
1 'polypeptide(L)'
;DVRPIAGGAASIGYGLHPDGRGQGLMAGALRLVCRWWFEQGGVRMHWEAERGNFASWRVAWACGFTHHGTTPQASVDPAGGTAIDMWRGSLGADDVMDPRTPWADPPLLTADGGNGILLRPWGDDDVTHLEGRDQPAHYMPARGVLDADTFPEWLLVRRERMSLGVAQSWCIADAESDAALGEVLVFVTEGTLEDDTAELGYQVLPSARGRGVATAAAQAVVEHAFTPRSDGGLGMRRLVAQTAEDNVASNAVLDRLGFTIWGRETA
;
A
#
# COMPACT_ATOMS: atom_id res chain seq x y z
N ASP A 1 18.05 -21.43 3.61
CA ASP A 1 17.66 -22.79 3.26
C ASP A 1 17.14 -22.79 1.82
N VAL A 2 17.71 -23.63 0.96
CA VAL A 2 17.29 -23.83 -0.44
C VAL A 2 16.80 -25.27 -0.56
N ARG A 3 15.59 -25.44 -1.05
CA ARG A 3 14.93 -26.75 -1.23
C ARG A 3 14.68 -26.99 -2.71
N PRO A 4 15.48 -27.84 -3.36
CA PRO A 4 15.28 -28.18 -4.77
C PRO A 4 13.89 -28.79 -5.03
N ILE A 5 13.31 -28.41 -6.16
CA ILE A 5 12.05 -28.92 -6.70
C ILE A 5 12.34 -29.48 -8.09
N ALA A 6 11.43 -30.30 -8.63
CA ALA A 6 11.58 -30.85 -9.98
C ALA A 6 11.70 -29.73 -11.04
N GLY A 7 12.37 -30.02 -12.16
CA GLY A 7 12.49 -29.12 -13.31
C GLY A 7 13.48 -27.96 -13.15
N GLY A 8 14.49 -28.09 -12.25
CA GLY A 8 15.49 -27.04 -12.06
C GLY A 8 15.00 -25.86 -11.22
N ALA A 9 13.87 -25.99 -10.55
CA ALA A 9 13.36 -25.00 -9.61
C ALA A 9 13.82 -25.30 -8.16
N ALA A 10 13.79 -24.29 -7.31
CA ALA A 10 13.94 -24.44 -5.87
C ALA A 10 13.02 -23.47 -5.12
N SER A 11 12.70 -23.81 -3.87
CA SER A 11 12.06 -22.90 -2.91
C SER A 11 13.11 -22.36 -1.95
N ILE A 12 13.01 -21.09 -1.59
CA ILE A 12 13.91 -20.41 -0.65
C ILE A 12 13.18 -20.06 0.64
N GLY A 13 13.77 -20.43 1.77
CA GLY A 13 13.36 -19.98 3.09
C GLY A 13 14.50 -19.23 3.78
N TYR A 14 14.21 -18.14 4.47
CA TYR A 14 15.19 -17.33 5.17
C TYR A 14 14.63 -16.76 6.48
N GLY A 15 15.50 -16.48 7.39
CA GLY A 15 15.22 -15.80 8.64
C GLY A 15 16.44 -15.00 9.09
N LEU A 16 16.25 -13.93 9.81
CA LEU A 16 17.30 -13.07 10.32
C LEU A 16 17.07 -12.77 11.79
N HIS A 17 18.15 -12.91 12.58
CA HIS A 17 18.11 -12.51 13.98
C HIS A 17 17.69 -11.04 14.11
N PRO A 18 16.91 -10.66 15.12
CA PRO A 18 16.44 -9.27 15.29
C PRO A 18 17.55 -8.23 15.19
N ASP A 19 18.71 -8.46 15.77
CA ASP A 19 19.85 -7.53 15.77
C ASP A 19 20.45 -7.27 14.37
N GLY A 20 20.19 -8.16 13.40
CA GLY A 20 20.61 -8.00 12.00
C GLY A 20 19.59 -7.30 11.10
N ARG A 21 18.39 -7.00 11.62
CA ARG A 21 17.31 -6.39 10.81
C ARG A 21 17.61 -4.92 10.49
N GLY A 22 16.97 -4.39 9.43
CA GLY A 22 17.12 -2.99 9.02
C GLY A 22 18.44 -2.64 8.32
N GLN A 23 19.39 -3.58 8.18
CA GLN A 23 20.74 -3.35 7.63
C GLN A 23 20.90 -3.84 6.17
N GLY A 24 19.84 -4.28 5.52
CA GLY A 24 19.92 -4.82 4.14
C GLY A 24 20.58 -6.18 4.01
N LEU A 25 21.06 -6.79 5.10
CA LEU A 25 21.83 -8.04 5.09
C LEU A 25 21.07 -9.19 4.41
N MET A 26 19.76 -9.32 4.67
CA MET A 26 18.99 -10.43 4.11
C MET A 26 18.83 -10.31 2.59
N ALA A 27 18.61 -9.12 2.06
CA ALA A 27 18.53 -8.92 0.60
C ALA A 27 19.89 -9.22 -0.07
N GLY A 28 21.00 -8.81 0.53
CA GLY A 28 22.35 -9.16 0.06
C GLY A 28 22.58 -10.68 0.05
N ALA A 29 22.25 -11.36 1.15
CA ALA A 29 22.38 -12.81 1.25
C ALA A 29 21.46 -13.55 0.25
N LEU A 30 20.22 -13.11 0.09
CA LEU A 30 19.29 -13.71 -0.87
C LEU A 30 19.79 -13.61 -2.31
N ARG A 31 20.32 -12.44 -2.72
CA ARG A 31 20.94 -12.28 -4.06
C ARG A 31 22.10 -13.23 -4.28
N LEU A 32 22.99 -13.41 -3.28
CA LEU A 32 24.12 -14.34 -3.37
C LEU A 32 23.65 -15.78 -3.54
N VAL A 33 22.64 -16.20 -2.78
CA VAL A 33 22.08 -17.56 -2.86
C VAL A 33 21.38 -17.80 -4.20
N CYS A 34 20.63 -16.82 -4.70
CA CYS A 34 19.97 -16.91 -6.01
C CYS A 34 21.01 -17.02 -7.15
N ARG A 35 22.07 -16.19 -7.14
CA ARG A 35 23.16 -16.28 -8.13
C ARG A 35 23.82 -17.66 -8.09
N TRP A 36 24.22 -18.13 -6.91
CA TRP A 36 24.80 -19.45 -6.75
C TRP A 36 23.88 -20.55 -7.31
N TRP A 37 22.57 -20.53 -7.01
CA TRP A 37 21.60 -21.49 -7.54
C TRP A 37 21.55 -21.51 -9.07
N PHE A 38 21.50 -20.35 -9.69
CA PHE A 38 21.45 -20.22 -11.14
C PHE A 38 22.77 -20.61 -11.81
N GLU A 39 23.93 -20.33 -11.20
CA GLU A 39 25.23 -20.80 -11.64
C GLU A 39 25.36 -22.34 -11.63
N GLN A 40 24.63 -23.02 -10.75
CA GLN A 40 24.54 -24.48 -10.75
C GLN A 40 23.54 -25.06 -11.77
N GLY A 41 23.00 -24.24 -12.65
CA GLY A 41 22.02 -24.64 -13.67
C GLY A 41 20.56 -24.62 -13.20
N GLY A 42 20.28 -24.04 -12.02
CA GLY A 42 18.92 -23.75 -11.59
C GLY A 42 18.23 -22.76 -12.53
N VAL A 43 16.92 -22.90 -12.75
CA VAL A 43 16.17 -22.05 -13.68
C VAL A 43 15.20 -21.10 -12.97
N ARG A 44 14.76 -21.45 -11.76
CA ARG A 44 13.80 -20.63 -11.01
C ARG A 44 13.95 -20.80 -9.50
N MET A 45 13.80 -19.67 -8.78
CA MET A 45 13.70 -19.64 -7.34
C MET A 45 12.28 -19.18 -6.94
N HIS A 46 11.58 -20.00 -6.14
CA HIS A 46 10.27 -19.68 -5.57
C HIS A 46 10.41 -19.12 -4.16
N TRP A 47 9.57 -18.17 -3.84
CA TRP A 47 9.41 -17.57 -2.53
C TRP A 47 7.96 -17.69 -2.06
N GLU A 48 7.79 -17.98 -0.78
CA GLU A 48 6.50 -18.02 -0.10
C GLU A 48 6.62 -17.32 1.25
N ALA A 49 5.57 -16.63 1.67
CA ALA A 49 5.43 -16.07 3.01
C ALA A 49 3.96 -16.04 3.43
N GLU A 50 3.71 -16.09 4.73
CA GLU A 50 2.39 -15.82 5.28
C GLU A 50 1.89 -14.44 4.83
N ARG A 51 0.62 -14.34 4.48
CA ARG A 51 -0.03 -13.09 4.16
C ARG A 51 0.04 -12.14 5.36
N GLY A 52 0.64 -10.95 5.17
CA GLY A 52 0.95 -10.01 6.25
C GLY A 52 2.44 -9.96 6.63
N ASN A 53 3.28 -10.92 6.23
CA ASN A 53 4.72 -10.88 6.46
C ASN A 53 5.41 -9.95 5.45
N PHE A 54 5.11 -8.64 5.55
CA PHE A 54 5.70 -7.61 4.67
C PHE A 54 7.21 -7.52 4.75
N ALA A 55 7.80 -7.88 5.89
CA ALA A 55 9.26 -7.92 6.02
C ALA A 55 9.89 -8.95 5.08
N SER A 56 9.29 -10.14 4.96
CA SER A 56 9.72 -11.16 4.01
C SER A 56 9.46 -10.71 2.56
N TRP A 57 8.28 -10.17 2.28
CA TRP A 57 7.97 -9.68 0.94
C TRP A 57 8.94 -8.57 0.49
N ARG A 58 9.26 -7.60 1.38
CA ARG A 58 10.20 -6.52 1.04
C ARG A 58 11.59 -7.03 0.66
N VAL A 59 12.06 -8.10 1.31
CA VAL A 59 13.34 -8.76 0.95
C VAL A 59 13.25 -9.40 -0.44
N ALA A 60 12.19 -10.15 -0.73
CA ALA A 60 11.96 -10.75 -2.04
C ALA A 60 11.82 -9.69 -3.15
N TRP A 61 11.02 -8.66 -2.91
CA TRP A 61 10.85 -7.50 -3.80
C TRP A 61 12.20 -6.81 -4.10
N ALA A 62 13.01 -6.52 -3.08
CA ALA A 62 14.31 -5.89 -3.25
C ALA A 62 15.28 -6.74 -4.09
N CYS A 63 15.05 -8.04 -4.20
CA CYS A 63 15.84 -8.98 -5.02
C CYS A 63 15.20 -9.28 -6.38
N GLY A 64 14.17 -8.55 -6.82
CA GLY A 64 13.55 -8.70 -8.13
C GLY A 64 12.56 -9.85 -8.27
N PHE A 65 12.12 -10.45 -7.16
CA PHE A 65 11.06 -11.46 -7.22
C PHE A 65 9.74 -10.83 -7.69
N THR A 66 9.11 -11.49 -8.65
CA THR A 66 7.74 -11.15 -9.08
C THR A 66 6.75 -11.73 -8.07
N HIS A 67 5.87 -10.90 -7.53
CA HIS A 67 4.74 -11.34 -6.70
C HIS A 67 3.62 -11.88 -7.61
N HIS A 68 3.14 -13.11 -7.32
CA HIS A 68 2.12 -13.80 -8.11
C HIS A 68 0.72 -13.75 -7.50
N GLY A 69 0.59 -13.23 -6.29
CA GLY A 69 -0.67 -13.14 -5.58
C GLY A 69 -0.73 -14.00 -4.33
N THR A 70 -1.95 -14.13 -3.81
CA THR A 70 -2.26 -14.87 -2.59
C THR A 70 -2.88 -16.22 -2.95
N THR A 71 -2.38 -17.30 -2.33
CA THR A 71 -3.03 -18.61 -2.36
C THR A 71 -3.79 -18.78 -1.05
N PRO A 72 -5.14 -18.81 -1.07
CA PRO A 72 -5.93 -18.93 0.14
C PRO A 72 -5.67 -20.28 0.84
N GLN A 73 -5.63 -20.25 2.17
CA GLN A 73 -5.57 -21.44 3.01
C GLN A 73 -4.46 -22.45 2.61
N ALA A 74 -3.33 -21.94 2.11
CA ALA A 74 -2.26 -22.76 1.54
C ALA A 74 -1.29 -23.32 2.59
N SER A 75 -1.41 -22.92 3.84
CA SER A 75 -0.63 -23.41 4.98
C SER A 75 -1.48 -23.50 6.24
N VAL A 76 -0.90 -23.99 7.31
CA VAL A 76 -1.55 -24.10 8.63
C VAL A 76 -0.64 -23.44 9.65
N ASP A 77 -1.20 -22.59 10.50
CA ASP A 77 -0.51 -22.00 11.65
C ASP A 77 0.00 -23.09 12.59
N PRO A 78 1.32 -23.20 12.79
CA PRO A 78 1.89 -24.21 13.69
C PRO A 78 1.41 -24.10 15.15
N ALA A 79 1.00 -22.91 15.57
CA ALA A 79 0.58 -22.66 16.94
C ALA A 79 -0.89 -22.97 17.20
N GLY A 80 -1.76 -22.81 16.21
CA GLY A 80 -3.22 -22.90 16.41
C GLY A 80 -3.97 -23.81 15.45
N GLY A 81 -3.29 -24.39 14.45
CA GLY A 81 -3.95 -25.25 13.45
C GLY A 81 -4.91 -24.51 12.52
N THR A 82 -4.94 -23.17 12.54
CA THR A 82 -5.78 -22.35 11.66
C THR A 82 -5.17 -22.29 10.25
N ALA A 83 -6.00 -22.41 9.23
CA ALA A 83 -5.56 -22.25 7.85
C ALA A 83 -5.15 -20.79 7.58
N ILE A 84 -4.01 -20.61 6.95
CA ILE A 84 -3.44 -19.30 6.63
C ILE A 84 -3.22 -19.11 5.13
N ASP A 85 -3.45 -17.89 4.69
CA ASP A 85 -3.17 -17.47 3.31
C ASP A 85 -1.68 -17.26 3.11
N MET A 86 -1.19 -17.62 1.94
CA MET A 86 0.22 -17.50 1.59
C MET A 86 0.41 -16.61 0.36
N TRP A 87 1.30 -15.66 0.45
CA TRP A 87 1.85 -14.98 -0.72
C TRP A 87 2.84 -15.87 -1.45
N ARG A 88 2.85 -15.75 -2.78
CA ARG A 88 3.77 -16.50 -3.64
C ARG A 88 4.45 -15.57 -4.62
N GLY A 89 5.71 -15.87 -4.91
CA GLY A 89 6.49 -15.16 -5.91
C GLY A 89 7.62 -16.03 -6.45
N SER A 90 8.26 -15.54 -7.51
CA SER A 90 9.44 -16.23 -8.07
C SER A 90 10.40 -15.26 -8.76
N LEU A 91 11.64 -15.75 -8.92
CA LEU A 91 12.72 -15.12 -9.68
C LEU A 91 13.26 -16.15 -10.67
N GLY A 92 13.36 -15.82 -11.95
CA GLY A 92 13.98 -16.62 -12.99
C GLY A 92 15.48 -16.38 -13.11
N ALA A 93 16.21 -17.29 -13.74
CA ALA A 93 17.66 -17.17 -13.93
C ALA A 93 18.04 -15.94 -14.78
N ASP A 94 17.19 -15.58 -15.75
CA ASP A 94 17.41 -14.44 -16.65
C ASP A 94 16.81 -13.12 -16.12
N ASP A 95 16.19 -13.15 -14.94
CA ASP A 95 15.57 -11.98 -14.34
C ASP A 95 16.61 -11.06 -13.69
N VAL A 96 16.39 -9.74 -13.79
CA VAL A 96 17.19 -8.74 -13.08
C VAL A 96 16.86 -8.82 -11.59
N MET A 97 17.91 -8.86 -10.74
CA MET A 97 17.78 -8.97 -9.27
C MET A 97 17.63 -7.60 -8.60
N ASP A 98 16.82 -6.72 -9.19
CA ASP A 98 16.48 -5.40 -8.67
C ASP A 98 14.95 -5.21 -8.64
N PRO A 99 14.42 -4.31 -7.82
CA PRO A 99 12.99 -4.02 -7.77
C PRO A 99 12.40 -3.71 -9.14
N ARG A 100 11.24 -4.30 -9.46
CA ARG A 100 10.54 -4.14 -10.74
C ARG A 100 9.33 -3.22 -10.66
N THR A 101 8.87 -2.95 -9.47
CA THR A 101 7.75 -2.08 -9.17
C THR A 101 8.13 -1.15 -8.02
N PRO A 102 7.56 0.05 -7.91
CA PRO A 102 7.79 0.88 -6.74
C PRO A 102 7.24 0.18 -5.48
N TRP A 103 7.85 0.49 -4.35
CA TRP A 103 7.29 0.20 -3.03
C TRP A 103 6.88 1.53 -2.42
N ALA A 104 5.59 1.78 -2.35
CA ALA A 104 5.05 3.10 -2.05
C ALA A 104 4.90 3.32 -0.53
N ASP A 105 6.02 3.55 0.16
CA ASP A 105 5.98 3.99 1.56
C ASP A 105 5.47 5.46 1.61
N PRO A 106 4.39 5.77 2.34
CA PRO A 106 3.90 7.14 2.44
C PRO A 106 4.82 7.98 3.34
N PRO A 107 5.33 9.14 2.86
CA PRO A 107 6.08 10.07 3.71
C PRO A 107 5.15 10.77 4.71
N LEU A 108 5.74 11.39 5.73
CA LEU A 108 5.02 12.35 6.56
C LEU A 108 4.77 13.62 5.77
N LEU A 109 3.51 14.06 5.71
CA LEU A 109 3.14 15.33 5.10
C LEU A 109 2.38 16.19 6.10
N THR A 110 2.69 17.49 6.13
CA THR A 110 1.94 18.47 6.90
C THR A 110 1.02 19.24 5.98
N ALA A 111 -0.21 19.48 6.42
CA ALA A 111 -1.10 20.34 5.66
C ALA A 111 -0.86 21.79 6.02
N ASP A 112 -0.48 22.60 5.04
CA ASP A 112 -0.39 24.05 5.21
C ASP A 112 -1.77 24.65 5.47
N GLY A 113 -1.87 25.63 6.38
CA GLY A 113 -3.12 26.35 6.67
C GLY A 113 -3.64 26.22 8.09
N GLY A 114 -2.86 25.65 9.03
CA GLY A 114 -3.18 25.72 10.47
C GLY A 114 -4.35 24.83 10.92
N ASN A 115 -4.76 23.84 10.11
CA ASN A 115 -5.85 22.94 10.45
C ASN A 115 -5.47 21.86 11.47
N GLY A 116 -4.22 21.85 11.97
CA GLY A 116 -3.76 20.90 13.00
C GLY A 116 -3.83 19.45 12.54
N ILE A 117 -3.56 19.14 11.26
CA ILE A 117 -3.52 17.78 10.75
C ILE A 117 -2.13 17.38 10.27
N LEU A 118 -1.84 16.08 10.43
CA LEU A 118 -0.65 15.39 9.96
C LEU A 118 -1.09 14.22 9.08
N LEU A 119 -0.43 14.02 7.95
CA LEU A 119 -0.59 12.82 7.15
C LEU A 119 0.58 11.89 7.45
N ARG A 120 0.27 10.68 7.93
CA ARG A 120 1.26 9.68 8.32
C ARG A 120 0.85 8.27 7.84
N PRO A 121 1.78 7.30 7.85
CA PRO A 121 1.39 5.90 7.67
C PRO A 121 0.33 5.47 8.70
N TRP A 122 -0.56 4.57 8.30
CA TRP A 122 -1.48 3.90 9.20
C TRP A 122 -0.74 2.93 10.15
N GLY A 123 -1.05 3.00 11.44
CA GLY A 123 -0.64 2.05 12.47
C GLY A 123 -1.73 1.03 12.80
N ASP A 124 -1.35 -0.12 13.37
CA ASP A 124 -2.34 -1.13 13.82
C ASP A 124 -3.17 -0.60 14.99
N ASP A 125 -2.62 0.29 15.81
CA ASP A 125 -3.28 0.90 16.97
C ASP A 125 -4.33 1.97 16.59
N ASP A 126 -4.36 2.41 15.34
CA ASP A 126 -5.34 3.39 14.85
C ASP A 126 -6.78 2.87 14.94
N VAL A 127 -6.97 1.55 15.02
CA VAL A 127 -8.27 0.94 15.27
C VAL A 127 -8.99 1.52 16.50
N THR A 128 -8.22 1.97 17.51
CA THR A 128 -8.76 2.53 18.75
C THR A 128 -9.43 3.90 18.58
N HIS A 129 -9.12 4.58 17.47
CA HIS A 129 -9.69 5.89 17.13
C HIS A 129 -10.88 5.79 16.18
N LEU A 130 -11.16 4.59 15.64
CA LEU A 130 -12.24 4.43 14.68
C LEU A 130 -13.58 4.39 15.41
N GLU A 131 -14.46 5.26 14.99
CA GLU A 131 -15.86 5.26 15.41
C GLU A 131 -16.57 4.04 14.81
N GLY A 132 -17.67 3.63 15.45
CA GLY A 132 -18.54 2.60 14.91
C GLY A 132 -19.00 2.97 13.48
N ARG A 133 -19.34 1.94 12.73
CA ARG A 133 -19.66 2.01 11.31
C ARG A 133 -20.65 3.13 11.00
N ASP A 134 -20.17 4.17 10.31
CA ASP A 134 -21.05 5.09 9.62
C ASP A 134 -21.76 4.31 8.49
N GLN A 135 -23.05 4.53 8.30
CA GLN A 135 -23.72 3.92 7.15
C GLN A 135 -23.04 4.42 5.88
N PRO A 136 -22.46 3.53 5.06
CA PRO A 136 -21.82 3.98 3.85
C PRO A 136 -22.87 4.66 2.99
N ALA A 137 -22.58 5.87 2.55
CA ALA A 137 -23.36 6.49 1.51
C ALA A 137 -23.30 5.58 0.27
N HIS A 138 -24.34 5.55 -0.53
CA HIS A 138 -24.48 4.68 -1.71
C HIS A 138 -23.32 4.76 -2.72
N TYR A 139 -22.56 5.85 -2.67
CA TYR A 139 -21.38 6.10 -3.53
C TYR A 139 -20.06 5.57 -2.94
N MET A 140 -20.07 4.94 -1.77
CA MET A 140 -18.86 4.36 -1.19
C MET A 140 -18.80 2.85 -1.39
N PRO A 141 -17.68 2.30 -1.92
CA PRO A 141 -17.48 0.86 -1.98
C PRO A 141 -17.56 0.26 -0.56
N ALA A 142 -18.34 -0.80 -0.37
CA ALA A 142 -18.55 -1.41 0.94
C ALA A 142 -17.25 -1.85 1.65
N ARG A 143 -16.22 -2.21 0.87
CA ARG A 143 -14.87 -2.59 1.37
C ARG A 143 -13.92 -1.41 1.56
N GLY A 144 -14.32 -0.20 1.20
CA GLY A 144 -13.51 1.02 1.33
C GLY A 144 -13.78 1.81 2.61
N VAL A 145 -14.83 1.48 3.35
CA VAL A 145 -15.24 2.21 4.55
C VAL A 145 -14.33 1.86 5.72
N LEU A 146 -13.80 2.87 6.39
CA LEU A 146 -13.10 2.73 7.67
C LEU A 146 -14.09 2.27 8.75
N ASP A 147 -13.82 1.12 9.35
CA ASP A 147 -14.65 0.48 10.35
C ASP A 147 -13.77 -0.34 11.30
N ALA A 148 -13.95 -0.17 12.59
CA ALA A 148 -13.14 -0.85 13.60
C ALA A 148 -13.14 -2.38 13.47
N ASP A 149 -14.30 -2.98 13.13
CA ASP A 149 -14.44 -4.44 13.00
C ASP A 149 -13.67 -5.03 11.82
N THR A 150 -13.54 -4.26 10.75
CA THR A 150 -12.88 -4.69 9.50
C THR A 150 -11.49 -4.09 9.31
N PHE A 151 -11.04 -3.23 10.21
CA PHE A 151 -9.80 -2.48 10.08
C PHE A 151 -8.55 -3.33 9.86
N PRO A 152 -8.32 -4.45 10.56
CA PRO A 152 -7.13 -5.26 10.34
C PRO A 152 -7.01 -5.78 8.89
N GLU A 153 -8.10 -6.27 8.30
CA GLU A 153 -8.10 -6.71 6.89
C GLU A 153 -8.04 -5.52 5.93
N TRP A 154 -8.72 -4.43 6.23
CA TRP A 154 -8.65 -3.18 5.46
C TRP A 154 -7.21 -2.65 5.41
N LEU A 155 -6.51 -2.58 6.54
CA LEU A 155 -5.13 -2.12 6.64
C LEU A 155 -4.16 -3.06 5.91
N LEU A 156 -4.37 -4.38 6.05
CA LEU A 156 -3.61 -5.39 5.33
C LEU A 156 -3.71 -5.17 3.80
N VAL A 157 -4.90 -4.98 3.27
CA VAL A 157 -5.13 -4.69 1.84
C VAL A 157 -4.48 -3.36 1.42
N ARG A 158 -4.52 -2.31 2.26
CA ARG A 158 -3.83 -1.05 1.98
C ARG A 158 -2.32 -1.25 1.87
N ARG A 159 -1.72 -1.96 2.81
CA ARG A 159 -0.29 -2.29 2.82
C ARG A 159 0.09 -3.17 1.61
N GLU A 160 -0.74 -4.15 1.22
CA GLU A 160 -0.55 -4.94 0.00
C GLU A 160 -0.50 -4.05 -1.24
N ARG A 161 -1.45 -3.15 -1.41
CA ARG A 161 -1.50 -2.22 -2.55
C ARG A 161 -0.28 -1.29 -2.61
N MET A 162 0.18 -0.80 -1.47
CA MET A 162 1.41 0.00 -1.38
C MET A 162 2.65 -0.83 -1.73
N SER A 163 2.72 -2.09 -1.28
CA SER A 163 3.82 -3.01 -1.61
C SER A 163 3.87 -3.38 -3.09
N LEU A 164 2.74 -3.37 -3.78
CA LEU A 164 2.64 -3.55 -5.23
C LEU A 164 2.95 -2.26 -6.02
N GLY A 165 3.07 -1.13 -5.35
CA GLY A 165 3.28 0.17 -5.98
C GLY A 165 2.06 0.72 -6.73
N VAL A 166 0.86 0.26 -6.39
CA VAL A 166 -0.39 0.67 -7.05
C VAL A 166 -1.23 1.65 -6.22
N ALA A 167 -0.80 1.95 -5.00
CA ALA A 167 -1.42 2.97 -4.15
C ALA A 167 -0.41 3.54 -3.15
N GLN A 168 -0.67 4.76 -2.69
CA GLN A 168 -0.04 5.34 -1.51
C GLN A 168 -1.14 5.94 -0.64
N SER A 169 -1.24 5.51 0.61
CA SER A 169 -2.34 5.82 1.53
C SER A 169 -1.81 6.40 2.83
N TRP A 170 -2.45 7.44 3.33
CA TRP A 170 -2.14 8.11 4.59
C TRP A 170 -3.32 8.08 5.53
N CYS A 171 -3.03 7.88 6.81
CA CYS A 171 -3.89 8.29 7.89
C CYS A 171 -3.88 9.83 7.95
N ILE A 172 -5.06 10.43 7.94
CA ILE A 172 -5.23 11.82 8.33
C ILE A 172 -5.31 11.82 9.85
N ALA A 173 -4.30 12.33 10.52
CA ALA A 173 -4.23 12.37 11.98
C ALA A 173 -4.34 13.80 12.51
N ASP A 174 -4.91 13.95 13.68
CA ASP A 174 -4.83 15.19 14.44
C ASP A 174 -3.40 15.41 14.93
N ALA A 175 -2.81 16.57 14.65
CA ALA A 175 -1.39 16.81 14.90
C ALA A 175 -1.04 16.91 16.40
N GLU A 176 -2.01 17.15 17.28
CA GLU A 176 -1.81 17.26 18.73
C GLU A 176 -2.01 15.94 19.46
N SER A 177 -3.12 15.25 19.14
CA SER A 177 -3.51 14.00 19.81
C SER A 177 -3.08 12.73 19.08
N ASP A 178 -2.62 12.84 17.83
CA ASP A 178 -2.34 11.73 16.89
C ASP A 178 -3.56 10.84 16.55
N ALA A 179 -4.76 11.25 16.95
CA ALA A 179 -5.98 10.51 16.69
C ALA A 179 -6.29 10.46 15.18
N ALA A 180 -6.65 9.30 14.66
CA ALA A 180 -7.06 9.14 13.28
C ALA A 180 -8.39 9.88 13.01
N LEU A 181 -8.39 10.69 11.95
CA LEU A 181 -9.54 11.50 11.49
C LEU A 181 -10.10 11.00 10.15
N GLY A 182 -9.35 10.15 9.43
CA GLY A 182 -9.74 9.66 8.13
C GLY A 182 -8.59 9.13 7.30
N GLU A 183 -8.84 8.92 6.01
CA GLU A 183 -7.88 8.48 5.00
C GLU A 183 -7.81 9.45 3.84
N VAL A 184 -6.62 9.62 3.27
CA VAL A 184 -6.42 10.18 1.93
C VAL A 184 -5.42 9.28 1.20
N LEU A 185 -5.65 9.03 -0.09
CA LEU A 185 -4.80 8.15 -0.89
C LEU A 185 -4.75 8.60 -2.35
N VAL A 186 -3.67 8.20 -3.01
CA VAL A 186 -3.59 8.14 -4.47
C VAL A 186 -3.44 6.69 -4.90
N PHE A 187 -4.07 6.32 -6.01
CA PHE A 187 -4.01 4.94 -6.49
C PHE A 187 -4.16 4.89 -8.01
N VAL A 188 -3.77 3.75 -8.58
CA VAL A 188 -4.00 3.43 -9.98
C VAL A 188 -4.83 2.16 -10.09
N THR A 189 -5.64 2.07 -11.13
CA THR A 189 -6.43 0.86 -11.46
C THR A 189 -5.61 -0.09 -12.31
N GLU A 190 -4.81 0.45 -13.22
CA GLU A 190 -3.89 -0.28 -14.08
C GLU A 190 -2.50 0.35 -14.00
N GLY A 191 -1.45 -0.47 -14.15
CA GLY A 191 -0.08 0.00 -14.04
C GLY A 191 0.39 0.19 -12.60
N THR A 192 1.28 1.15 -12.39
CA THR A 192 1.86 1.50 -11.08
C THR A 192 1.92 3.00 -10.86
N LEU A 193 2.26 3.42 -9.65
CA LEU A 193 2.51 4.85 -9.33
C LEU A 193 3.76 5.43 -10.02
N GLU A 194 4.48 4.65 -10.84
CA GLU A 194 5.51 5.17 -11.75
C GLU A 194 4.93 5.77 -13.04
N ASP A 195 3.66 5.47 -13.34
CA ASP A 195 2.93 6.07 -14.46
C ASP A 195 2.57 7.54 -14.15
N ASP A 196 2.08 8.24 -15.16
CA ASP A 196 1.87 9.69 -15.11
C ASP A 196 0.51 10.09 -14.52
N THR A 197 -0.40 9.15 -14.30
CA THR A 197 -1.79 9.42 -13.89
C THR A 197 -2.21 8.55 -12.72
N ALA A 198 -2.82 9.16 -11.72
CA ALA A 198 -3.40 8.45 -10.57
C ALA A 198 -4.78 9.02 -10.21
N GLU A 199 -5.53 8.28 -9.41
CA GLU A 199 -6.80 8.71 -8.84
C GLU A 199 -6.62 9.13 -7.38
N LEU A 200 -7.22 10.26 -7.00
CA LEU A 200 -7.29 10.77 -5.64
C LEU A 200 -8.56 10.25 -4.97
N GLY A 201 -8.40 9.64 -3.80
CA GLY A 201 -9.50 9.25 -2.92
C GLY A 201 -9.33 9.79 -1.51
N TYR A 202 -10.43 10.03 -0.80
CA TYR A 202 -10.41 10.39 0.60
C TYR A 202 -11.72 10.03 1.30
N GLN A 203 -11.62 9.82 2.60
CA GLN A 203 -12.76 9.66 3.50
C GLN A 203 -12.42 10.27 4.86
N VAL A 204 -13.40 10.89 5.51
CA VAL A 204 -13.23 11.53 6.81
C VAL A 204 -14.26 10.95 7.79
N LEU A 205 -13.77 10.61 8.99
CA LEU A 205 -14.63 10.11 10.06
C LEU A 205 -15.72 11.13 10.43
N PRO A 206 -16.91 10.69 10.87
CA PRO A 206 -18.03 11.58 11.18
C PRO A 206 -17.67 12.74 12.10
N SER A 207 -16.92 12.49 13.17
CA SER A 207 -16.45 13.49 14.15
C SER A 207 -15.55 14.58 13.56
N ALA A 208 -14.87 14.29 12.43
CA ALA A 208 -13.94 15.22 11.80
C ALA A 208 -14.55 15.98 10.60
N ARG A 209 -15.80 15.71 10.25
CA ARG A 209 -16.49 16.38 9.12
C ARG A 209 -16.78 17.86 9.42
N GLY A 210 -16.93 18.65 8.36
CA GLY A 210 -17.23 20.10 8.46
C GLY A 210 -16.09 20.99 8.97
N ARG A 211 -14.93 20.41 9.26
CA ARG A 211 -13.74 21.10 9.82
C ARG A 211 -12.67 21.44 8.77
N GLY A 212 -12.94 21.18 7.49
CA GLY A 212 -11.97 21.40 6.41
C GLY A 212 -10.88 20.32 6.28
N VAL A 213 -10.94 19.26 7.10
CA VAL A 213 -9.95 18.18 7.17
C VAL A 213 -9.71 17.53 5.81
N ALA A 214 -10.78 17.15 5.09
CA ALA A 214 -10.64 16.52 3.77
C ALA A 214 -9.95 17.44 2.75
N THR A 215 -10.28 18.74 2.74
CA THR A 215 -9.67 19.71 1.82
C THR A 215 -8.19 19.88 2.10
N ALA A 216 -7.81 20.05 3.36
CA ALA A 216 -6.42 20.25 3.76
C ALA A 216 -5.56 18.98 3.49
N ALA A 217 -6.09 17.79 3.81
CA ALA A 217 -5.40 16.53 3.54
C ALA A 217 -5.23 16.29 2.04
N ALA A 218 -6.30 16.48 1.26
CA ALA A 218 -6.24 16.30 -0.19
C ALA A 218 -5.30 17.32 -0.86
N GLN A 219 -5.26 18.57 -0.38
CA GLN A 219 -4.32 19.58 -0.88
C GLN A 219 -2.87 19.13 -0.71
N ALA A 220 -2.47 18.67 0.49
CA ALA A 220 -1.12 18.20 0.76
C ALA A 220 -0.74 16.99 -0.13
N VAL A 221 -1.69 16.09 -0.37
CA VAL A 221 -1.46 14.94 -1.26
C VAL A 221 -1.40 15.34 -2.73
N VAL A 222 -2.19 16.31 -3.18
CA VAL A 222 -2.11 16.86 -4.54
C VAL A 222 -0.74 17.49 -4.78
N GLU A 223 -0.24 18.28 -3.84
CA GLU A 223 1.09 18.90 -3.89
C GLU A 223 2.20 17.82 -3.95
N HIS A 224 2.14 16.81 -3.08
CA HIS A 224 3.06 15.68 -3.11
C HIS A 224 2.99 14.89 -4.43
N ALA A 225 1.79 14.67 -4.96
CA ALA A 225 1.59 13.92 -6.20
C ALA A 225 2.23 14.64 -7.41
N PHE A 226 2.13 15.96 -7.50
CA PHE A 226 2.73 16.75 -8.58
C PHE A 226 4.20 17.12 -8.34
N THR A 227 4.71 16.99 -7.12
CA THR A 227 6.11 17.20 -6.82
C THR A 227 6.97 16.19 -7.59
N PRO A 228 8.07 16.61 -8.25
CA PRO A 228 8.95 15.69 -8.97
C PRO A 228 9.48 14.55 -8.08
N ARG A 229 9.69 13.38 -8.67
CA ARG A 229 10.29 12.22 -7.95
C ARG A 229 11.68 12.52 -7.40
N SER A 230 12.47 13.33 -8.11
CA SER A 230 13.77 13.82 -7.63
C SER A 230 13.68 14.58 -6.31
N ASP A 231 12.54 15.19 -6.03
CA ASP A 231 12.28 16.04 -4.86
C ASP A 231 11.42 15.30 -3.80
N GLY A 232 11.27 13.98 -3.98
CA GLY A 232 10.57 13.10 -3.04
C GLY A 232 9.06 13.00 -3.25
N GLY A 233 8.51 13.56 -4.33
CA GLY A 233 7.11 13.43 -4.72
C GLY A 233 6.84 12.24 -5.64
N LEU A 234 5.60 12.13 -6.13
CA LEU A 234 5.20 11.07 -7.06
C LEU A 234 5.44 11.43 -8.53
N GLY A 235 5.67 12.69 -8.87
CA GLY A 235 5.93 13.16 -10.25
C GLY A 235 4.76 12.92 -11.21
N MET A 236 3.53 12.92 -10.71
CA MET A 236 2.33 12.76 -11.53
C MET A 236 2.17 13.93 -12.49
N ARG A 237 1.61 13.68 -13.66
CA ARG A 237 1.21 14.71 -14.61
C ARG A 237 -0.28 14.98 -14.57
N ARG A 238 -1.06 14.03 -14.05
CA ARG A 238 -2.51 14.14 -13.96
C ARG A 238 -3.02 13.42 -12.72
N LEU A 239 -3.94 14.07 -12.01
CA LEU A 239 -4.79 13.45 -11.02
C LEU A 239 -6.24 13.48 -11.50
N VAL A 240 -6.94 12.37 -11.30
CA VAL A 240 -8.39 12.26 -11.49
C VAL A 240 -9.05 11.97 -10.15
N ALA A 241 -10.34 12.20 -10.05
CA ALA A 241 -11.16 11.78 -8.92
C ALA A 241 -12.55 11.41 -9.42
N GLN A 242 -13.13 10.37 -8.83
CA GLN A 242 -14.51 9.97 -9.12
C GLN A 242 -15.39 10.32 -7.93
N THR A 243 -16.54 10.91 -8.19
CA THR A 243 -17.53 11.26 -7.17
C THR A 243 -18.93 11.16 -7.75
N ALA A 244 -19.91 10.81 -6.92
CA ALA A 244 -21.31 10.86 -7.30
C ALA A 244 -21.78 12.32 -7.44
N GLU A 245 -22.70 12.57 -8.36
CA GLU A 245 -23.21 13.93 -8.64
C GLU A 245 -23.88 14.55 -7.41
N ASP A 246 -24.55 13.74 -6.59
CA ASP A 246 -25.21 14.14 -5.35
C ASP A 246 -24.28 14.17 -4.12
N ASN A 247 -23.00 13.81 -4.26
CA ASN A 247 -22.01 13.95 -3.20
C ASN A 247 -21.49 15.39 -3.09
N VAL A 248 -22.37 16.29 -2.65
CA VAL A 248 -22.10 17.74 -2.56
C VAL A 248 -20.83 18.04 -1.75
N ALA A 249 -20.56 17.26 -0.70
CA ALA A 249 -19.38 17.48 0.16
C ALA A 249 -18.07 17.17 -0.61
N SER A 250 -18.00 16.05 -1.31
CA SER A 250 -16.84 15.70 -2.11
C SER A 250 -16.65 16.65 -3.29
N ASN A 251 -17.74 17.00 -3.99
CA ASN A 251 -17.69 17.95 -5.09
C ASN A 251 -17.13 19.30 -4.65
N ALA A 252 -17.53 19.81 -3.47
CA ALA A 252 -17.01 21.06 -2.94
C ALA A 252 -15.52 21.00 -2.55
N VAL A 253 -14.99 19.83 -2.14
CA VAL A 253 -13.57 19.63 -1.91
C VAL A 253 -12.82 19.69 -3.25
N LEU A 254 -13.27 18.93 -4.24
CA LEU A 254 -12.63 18.85 -5.56
C LEU A 254 -12.62 20.23 -6.26
N ASP A 255 -13.71 20.98 -6.20
CA ASP A 255 -13.78 22.35 -6.74
C ASP A 255 -12.74 23.27 -6.11
N ARG A 256 -12.57 23.22 -4.78
CA ARG A 256 -11.56 24.02 -4.08
C ARG A 256 -10.12 23.66 -4.45
N LEU A 257 -9.88 22.39 -4.81
CA LEU A 257 -8.59 21.89 -5.27
C LEU A 257 -8.34 22.15 -6.75
N GLY A 258 -9.27 22.76 -7.47
CA GLY A 258 -9.16 23.10 -8.89
C GLY A 258 -9.43 21.94 -9.85
N PHE A 259 -10.06 20.86 -9.39
CA PHE A 259 -10.51 19.79 -10.28
C PHE A 259 -11.65 20.29 -11.18
N THR A 260 -11.63 19.88 -12.44
CA THR A 260 -12.67 20.20 -13.43
C THR A 260 -13.39 18.93 -13.87
N ILE A 261 -14.71 19.02 -14.01
CA ILE A 261 -15.51 17.90 -14.53
C ILE A 261 -15.14 17.70 -16.01
N TRP A 262 -14.66 16.50 -16.36
CA TRP A 262 -14.29 16.17 -17.73
C TRP A 262 -15.19 15.10 -18.36
N GLY A 263 -15.99 14.40 -17.57
CA GLY A 263 -16.92 13.37 -18.04
C GLY A 263 -17.96 13.00 -16.99
N ARG A 264 -18.97 12.28 -17.41
CA ARG A 264 -19.99 11.65 -16.56
C ARG A 264 -20.17 10.22 -17.03
N GLU A 265 -20.13 9.27 -16.11
CA GLU A 265 -20.46 7.88 -16.39
C GLU A 265 -21.98 7.70 -16.20
N THR A 266 -22.62 7.07 -17.16
CA THR A 266 -24.03 6.65 -17.03
C THR A 266 -24.04 5.30 -16.32
N ALA A 267 -24.77 5.21 -15.19
CA ALA A 267 -24.98 3.98 -14.44
C ALA A 267 -25.69 2.90 -15.26
#